data_8eaefb4e0c10b4ea7894555f842d2d13
#
_entry.id   8eaefb4e0c10b4ea7894555f842d2d13
#
_cell.length_a   1.000
_cell.length_b   1.000
_cell.length_c   1.000
_cell.angle_alpha   90.00
_cell.angle_beta   90.00
_cell.angle_gamma   90.00
#
_symmetry.space_group_name_H-M   'P 1'
#
loop_
_entity.id
_entity.type
_entity.pdbx_description
1 polymer ?
#
loop_
_entity_poly.entity_id
_entity_poly.type
_entity_poly.pdbx_seq_one_letter_code
_entity_poly.pdbx_strand_id
1 'polypeptide(L)'
;MPAGLLHEEKEELMSKKKRSINYLDLIPQRAETLRWHTDEATGLITLEVENTGVFNTIAQKVFHKPRTTQVHLDETGSYLWPLIDGQKTVAQLADCMKQQFGEKAEPLYPRIIKYFQIVESYHFIKFLNQ
;
A
#
# COMPACT_ATOMS: atom_id res chain seq x y z
N MET A 1 32.23 17.50 -19.50
CA MET A 1 31.76 16.29 -18.84
C MET A 1 31.69 15.14 -19.82
N PRO A 2 32.22 13.97 -19.48
CA PRO A 2 32.18 12.86 -20.41
C PRO A 2 30.74 12.50 -20.75
N ALA A 3 30.43 12.43 -22.01
CA ALA A 3 29.08 12.15 -22.47
C ALA A 3 28.59 10.77 -22.02
N GLY A 4 29.50 9.81 -21.93
CA GLY A 4 29.15 8.46 -21.51
C GLY A 4 28.71 8.39 -20.05
N LEU A 5 29.43 9.10 -19.17
CA LEU A 5 29.06 9.16 -17.77
C LEU A 5 27.71 9.85 -17.58
N LEU A 6 27.53 10.95 -18.31
CA LEU A 6 26.25 11.65 -18.30
C LEU A 6 25.11 10.76 -18.76
N HIS A 7 25.39 9.94 -19.78
CA HIS A 7 24.37 9.03 -20.31
C HIS A 7 23.93 8.00 -19.26
N GLU A 8 24.89 7.39 -18.59
CA GLU A 8 24.58 6.41 -17.54
C GLU A 8 23.86 7.04 -16.37
N GLU A 9 24.32 8.19 -15.91
CA GLU A 9 23.66 8.91 -14.82
C GLU A 9 22.25 9.33 -15.23
N LYS A 10 22.09 9.76 -16.47
CA LYS A 10 20.77 10.13 -16.99
C LYS A 10 19.82 8.95 -17.01
N GLU A 11 20.29 7.80 -17.46
CA GLU A 11 19.46 6.62 -17.48
C GLU A 11 19.05 6.19 -16.09
N GLU A 12 19.96 6.25 -15.14
CA GLU A 12 19.66 5.93 -13.75
C GLU A 12 18.67 6.91 -13.15
N LEU A 13 18.89 8.20 -13.37
CA LEU A 13 17.99 9.24 -12.90
C LEU A 13 16.63 9.15 -13.56
N MET A 14 16.59 8.87 -14.84
CA MET A 14 15.33 8.70 -15.57
C MET A 14 14.57 7.47 -15.08
N SER A 15 15.29 6.39 -14.78
CA SER A 15 14.69 5.19 -14.21
C SER A 15 14.08 5.49 -12.84
N LYS A 16 14.78 6.22 -12.01
CA LYS A 16 14.28 6.64 -10.69
C LYS A 16 13.10 7.59 -10.82
N LYS A 17 13.20 8.54 -11.73
CA LYS A 17 12.10 9.47 -12.00
C LYS A 17 10.89 8.74 -12.56
N LYS A 18 11.10 7.79 -13.47
CA LYS A 18 10.03 6.95 -13.98
C LYS A 18 9.35 6.18 -12.85
N ARG A 19 10.13 5.63 -11.93
CA ARG A 19 9.57 4.95 -10.77
C ARG A 19 8.74 5.88 -9.92
N SER A 20 9.22 7.11 -9.66
CA SER A 20 8.48 8.09 -8.90
C SER A 20 7.19 8.51 -9.61
N ILE A 21 7.30 8.79 -10.91
CA ILE A 21 6.15 9.16 -11.73
C ILE A 21 5.22 7.96 -11.87
N ASN A 22 5.80 6.79 -12.17
CA ASN A 22 5.04 5.57 -12.37
C ASN A 22 4.36 5.09 -11.09
N TYR A 23 4.86 5.50 -9.92
CA TYR A 23 4.21 5.13 -8.67
C TYR A 23 2.78 5.63 -8.64
N LEU A 24 2.56 6.85 -9.08
CA LEU A 24 1.21 7.42 -9.14
C LEU A 24 0.35 6.76 -10.23
N ASP A 25 0.98 6.15 -11.22
CA ASP A 25 0.29 5.42 -12.27
C ASP A 25 0.09 3.94 -11.96
N LEU A 26 0.67 3.46 -10.86
CA LEU A 26 0.49 2.06 -10.47
C LEU A 26 -0.94 1.79 -10.07
N ILE A 27 -1.41 0.61 -10.41
CA ILE A 27 -2.78 0.19 -10.13
C ILE A 27 -2.75 -0.87 -9.04
N PRO A 28 -3.08 -0.49 -7.79
CA PRO A 28 -3.06 -1.47 -6.69
C PRO A 28 -4.32 -2.31 -6.67
N GLN A 29 -4.16 -3.54 -6.23
CA GLN A 29 -5.26 -4.46 -6.02
C GLN A 29 -5.05 -5.19 -4.70
N ARG A 30 -6.11 -5.32 -3.93
CA ARG A 30 -6.07 -6.07 -2.67
C ARG A 30 -5.69 -7.54 -2.95
N ALA A 31 -4.92 -8.12 -2.03
CA ALA A 31 -4.61 -9.55 -2.11
C ALA A 31 -5.92 -10.34 -1.97
N GLU A 32 -6.17 -11.25 -2.90
CA GLU A 32 -7.43 -12.00 -2.96
C GLU A 32 -7.63 -12.90 -1.75
N THR A 33 -6.54 -13.39 -1.18
CA THR A 33 -6.59 -14.29 -0.04
C THR A 33 -6.71 -13.57 1.29
N LEU A 34 -6.56 -12.25 1.31
CA LEU A 34 -6.59 -11.47 2.53
C LEU A 34 -8.04 -11.17 2.92
N ARG A 35 -8.41 -11.62 4.11
CA ARG A 35 -9.75 -11.35 4.65
C ARG A 35 -9.77 -10.01 5.38
N TRP A 36 -10.91 -9.38 5.38
CA TRP A 36 -11.08 -8.12 6.09
C TRP A 36 -12.56 -7.90 6.40
N HIS A 37 -12.79 -7.09 7.39
CA HIS A 37 -14.17 -6.73 7.76
C HIS A 37 -14.23 -5.29 8.24
N THR A 38 -15.42 -4.72 8.19
CA THR A 38 -15.67 -3.35 8.66
C THR A 38 -16.39 -3.41 10.00
N ASP A 39 -15.89 -2.64 10.97
CA ASP A 39 -16.55 -2.47 12.25
C ASP A 39 -17.78 -1.59 12.04
N GLU A 40 -18.95 -2.13 12.35
CA GLU A 40 -20.20 -1.41 12.13
C GLU A 40 -20.33 -0.14 13.00
N ALA A 41 -19.72 -0.15 14.17
CA ALA A 41 -19.82 0.99 15.08
C ALA A 41 -18.92 2.16 14.65
N THR A 42 -17.74 1.88 14.11
CA THR A 42 -16.75 2.91 13.81
C THR A 42 -16.55 3.13 12.32
N GLY A 43 -16.93 2.17 11.47
CA GLY A 43 -16.64 2.20 10.05
C GLY A 43 -15.19 1.88 9.71
N LEU A 44 -14.39 1.56 10.72
CA LEU A 44 -12.98 1.22 10.51
C LEU A 44 -12.83 -0.23 10.07
N ILE A 45 -11.79 -0.45 9.27
CA ILE A 45 -11.54 -1.77 8.69
C ILE A 45 -10.44 -2.48 9.45
N THR A 46 -10.63 -3.76 9.67
CA THR A 46 -9.64 -4.67 10.25
C THR A 46 -9.27 -5.71 9.20
N LEU A 47 -7.96 -5.85 8.96
CA LEU A 47 -7.44 -6.89 8.08
C LEU A 47 -7.12 -8.11 8.93
N GLU A 48 -7.52 -9.29 8.44
CA GLU A 48 -7.20 -10.54 9.10
C GLU A 48 -6.06 -11.20 8.36
N VAL A 49 -4.87 -11.17 8.94
CA VAL A 49 -3.65 -11.63 8.31
C VAL A 49 -3.28 -13.00 8.86
N GLU A 50 -3.19 -13.99 7.97
CA GLU A 50 -2.74 -15.31 8.38
C GLU A 50 -1.23 -15.29 8.63
N ASN A 51 -0.84 -15.79 9.79
CA ASN A 51 0.58 -15.92 10.14
C ASN A 51 1.10 -17.23 9.56
N THR A 52 1.54 -17.17 8.30
CA THR A 52 2.10 -18.31 7.59
C THR A 52 3.55 -18.06 7.26
N GLY A 53 4.32 -19.15 7.10
CA GLY A 53 5.72 -19.07 6.74
C GLY A 53 6.65 -19.39 7.90
N VAL A 54 7.95 -19.42 7.60
CA VAL A 54 8.97 -19.87 8.55
C VAL A 54 9.00 -19.01 9.80
N PHE A 55 8.96 -17.70 9.61
CA PHE A 55 9.00 -16.76 10.73
C PHE A 55 7.81 -16.96 11.66
N ASN A 56 6.63 -17.10 11.07
CA ASN A 56 5.41 -17.27 11.85
C ASN A 56 5.38 -18.63 12.55
N THR A 57 5.93 -19.65 11.91
CA THR A 57 6.04 -20.97 12.53
C THR A 57 6.88 -20.90 13.80
N ILE A 58 8.01 -20.20 13.75
CA ILE A 58 8.85 -20.02 14.93
C ILE A 58 8.10 -19.25 16.01
N ALA A 59 7.42 -18.19 15.63
CA ALA A 59 6.64 -17.38 16.57
C ALA A 59 5.52 -18.18 17.21
N GLN A 60 4.84 -19.03 16.44
CA GLN A 60 3.78 -19.88 16.96
C GLN A 60 4.31 -20.90 17.96
N LYS A 61 5.46 -21.50 17.67
CA LYS A 61 6.07 -22.48 18.58
C LYS A 61 6.54 -21.87 19.88
N VAL A 62 7.14 -20.68 19.81
CA VAL A 62 7.76 -20.04 20.97
C VAL A 62 6.73 -19.27 21.80
N PHE A 63 5.80 -18.61 21.14
CA PHE A 63 4.89 -17.66 21.81
C PHE A 63 3.44 -18.11 21.81
N HIS A 64 3.14 -19.24 21.20
CA HIS A 64 1.75 -19.72 21.06
C HIS A 64 0.82 -18.66 20.47
N LYS A 65 1.32 -17.89 19.52
CA LYS A 65 0.52 -16.83 18.89
C LYS A 65 -0.61 -17.42 18.05
N PRO A 66 -1.75 -16.72 17.97
CA PRO A 66 -2.83 -17.18 17.11
C PRO A 66 -2.38 -17.22 15.65
N ARG A 67 -3.07 -18.03 14.86
CA ARG A 67 -2.74 -18.17 13.44
C ARG A 67 -3.01 -16.91 12.63
N THR A 68 -3.87 -16.05 13.12
CA THR A 68 -4.21 -14.81 12.45
C THR A 68 -3.84 -13.63 13.32
N THR A 69 -3.39 -12.56 12.67
CA THR A 69 -3.14 -11.28 13.32
C THR A 69 -4.13 -10.28 12.75
N GLN A 70 -4.73 -9.48 13.62
CA GLN A 70 -5.64 -8.43 13.19
C GLN A 70 -4.89 -7.13 13.05
N VAL A 71 -5.02 -6.50 11.88
CA VAL A 71 -4.40 -5.21 11.62
C VAL A 71 -5.53 -4.19 11.47
N HIS A 72 -5.58 -3.25 12.38
CA HIS A 72 -6.61 -2.22 12.39
C HIS A 72 -6.16 -1.03 11.57
N LEU A 73 -6.94 -0.67 10.55
CA LEU A 73 -6.66 0.49 9.73
C LEU A 73 -7.26 1.73 10.37
N ASP A 74 -6.57 2.86 10.22
CA ASP A 74 -7.11 4.13 10.68
C ASP A 74 -8.20 4.63 9.73
N GLU A 75 -8.71 5.83 9.98
CA GLU A 75 -9.78 6.40 9.19
C GLU A 75 -9.41 6.51 7.71
N THR A 76 -8.21 7.00 7.42
CA THR A 76 -7.74 7.16 6.05
C THR A 76 -7.55 5.82 5.36
N GLY A 77 -6.88 4.90 6.03
CA GLY A 77 -6.64 3.57 5.48
C GLY A 77 -7.93 2.80 5.26
N SER A 78 -8.88 2.93 6.18
CA SER A 78 -10.19 2.30 6.06
C SER A 78 -10.99 2.86 4.90
N TYR A 79 -10.87 4.16 4.63
CA TYR A 79 -11.53 4.76 3.47
C TYR A 79 -10.94 4.24 2.16
N LEU A 80 -9.61 4.18 2.07
CA LEU A 80 -8.93 3.77 0.84
C LEU A 80 -9.07 2.28 0.55
N TRP A 81 -9.09 1.45 1.57
CA TRP A 81 -9.00 0.01 1.40
C TRP A 81 -10.03 -0.58 0.42
N PRO A 82 -11.34 -0.30 0.55
CA PRO A 82 -12.31 -0.85 -0.40
C PRO A 82 -12.15 -0.32 -1.82
N LEU A 83 -11.52 0.84 -1.98
CA LEU A 83 -11.30 1.45 -3.29
C LEU A 83 -10.13 0.82 -4.06
N ILE A 84 -9.34 -0.01 -3.40
CA ILE A 84 -8.19 -0.68 -4.01
C ILE A 84 -8.66 -1.93 -4.73
N ASP A 85 -9.28 -1.72 -5.87
CA ASP A 85 -10.01 -2.75 -6.60
C ASP A 85 -9.33 -3.21 -7.89
N GLY A 86 -8.12 -2.75 -8.15
CA GLY A 86 -7.40 -3.11 -9.36
C GLY A 86 -7.81 -2.31 -10.58
N GLN A 87 -8.59 -1.24 -10.41
CA GLN A 87 -9.07 -0.42 -11.52
C GLN A 87 -8.67 1.05 -11.40
N LYS A 88 -8.18 1.46 -10.26
CA LYS A 88 -7.77 2.84 -10.02
C LYS A 88 -6.28 2.94 -9.80
N THR A 89 -5.68 3.99 -10.35
CA THR A 89 -4.28 4.28 -10.09
C THR A 89 -4.12 4.91 -8.72
N VAL A 90 -2.87 4.92 -8.22
CA VAL A 90 -2.56 5.61 -6.97
C VAL A 90 -2.96 7.08 -7.05
N ALA A 91 -2.74 7.73 -8.21
CA ALA A 91 -3.15 9.12 -8.40
C ALA A 91 -4.66 9.31 -8.26
N GLN A 92 -5.45 8.41 -8.82
CA GLN A 92 -6.91 8.47 -8.71
C GLN A 92 -7.35 8.26 -7.27
N LEU A 93 -6.69 7.36 -6.56
CA LEU A 93 -6.98 7.13 -5.15
C LEU A 93 -6.60 8.34 -4.30
N ALA A 94 -5.52 9.04 -4.66
CA ALA A 94 -5.14 10.27 -4.00
C ALA A 94 -6.22 11.34 -4.17
N ASP A 95 -6.79 11.45 -5.36
CA ASP A 95 -7.88 12.39 -5.60
C ASP A 95 -9.10 12.05 -4.75
N CYS A 96 -9.44 10.77 -4.64
CA CYS A 96 -10.53 10.33 -3.77
C CYS A 96 -10.28 10.70 -2.32
N MET A 97 -9.06 10.48 -1.85
CA MET A 97 -8.66 10.83 -0.50
C MET A 97 -8.78 12.33 -0.24
N LYS A 98 -8.36 13.14 -1.20
CA LYS A 98 -8.47 14.59 -1.07
C LYS A 98 -9.90 15.05 -1.03
N GLN A 99 -10.75 14.47 -1.85
CA GLN A 99 -12.18 14.81 -1.86
C GLN A 99 -12.85 14.44 -0.56
N GLN A 100 -12.47 13.32 0.02
CA GLN A 100 -13.08 12.84 1.26
C GLN A 100 -12.62 13.61 2.48
N PHE A 101 -11.33 13.91 2.58
CA PHE A 101 -10.74 14.46 3.80
C PHE A 101 -10.33 15.92 3.68
N GLY A 102 -10.25 16.47 2.47
CA GLY A 102 -9.88 17.87 2.26
C GLY A 102 -8.49 18.16 2.80
N GLU A 103 -8.39 19.22 3.61
CA GLU A 103 -7.10 19.63 4.18
C GLU A 103 -6.49 18.60 5.11
N LYS A 104 -7.31 17.74 5.71
CA LYS A 104 -6.81 16.68 6.57
C LYS A 104 -6.00 15.63 5.81
N ALA A 105 -6.16 15.58 4.49
CA ALA A 105 -5.39 14.66 3.67
C ALA A 105 -3.96 15.14 3.41
N GLU A 106 -3.68 16.41 3.67
CA GLU A 106 -2.35 16.97 3.40
C GLU A 106 -1.31 16.52 4.43
N PRO A 107 -0.07 16.28 4.05
CA PRO A 107 0.48 16.29 2.68
C PRO A 107 0.05 15.05 1.90
N LEU A 108 -0.73 15.26 0.85
CA LEU A 108 -1.47 14.19 0.18
C LEU A 108 -0.60 13.08 -0.40
N TYR A 109 0.33 13.45 -1.30
CA TYR A 109 1.11 12.43 -2.01
C TYR A 109 2.09 11.69 -1.10
N PRO A 110 2.84 12.35 -0.22
CA PRO A 110 3.70 11.61 0.71
C PRO A 110 2.93 10.63 1.58
N ARG A 111 1.74 11.01 2.02
CA ARG A 111 0.94 10.15 2.89
C ARG A 111 0.40 8.92 2.14
N ILE A 112 -0.13 9.13 0.94
CA ILE A 112 -0.70 8.01 0.19
C ILE A 112 0.39 7.06 -0.32
N ILE A 113 1.53 7.61 -0.74
CA ILE A 113 2.65 6.80 -1.18
C ILE A 113 3.15 5.93 -0.03
N LYS A 114 3.31 6.53 1.15
CA LYS A 114 3.74 5.79 2.33
C LYS A 114 2.75 4.69 2.69
N TYR A 115 1.48 4.98 2.62
CA TYR A 115 0.43 4.00 2.88
C TYR A 115 0.57 2.79 1.95
N PHE A 116 0.72 3.03 0.65
CA PHE A 116 0.85 1.94 -0.31
C PHE A 116 2.17 1.20 -0.19
N GLN A 117 3.25 1.90 0.16
CA GLN A 117 4.53 1.23 0.41
C GLN A 117 4.42 0.27 1.59
N ILE A 118 3.73 0.67 2.63
CA ILE A 118 3.55 -0.17 3.82
C ILE A 118 2.69 -1.40 3.48
N VAL A 119 1.53 -1.20 2.87
CA VAL A 119 0.64 -2.33 2.59
C VAL A 119 1.22 -3.27 1.52
N GLU A 120 2.01 -2.75 0.60
CA GLU A 120 2.73 -3.60 -0.35
C GLU A 120 3.81 -4.42 0.34
N SER A 121 4.55 -3.81 1.26
CA SER A 121 5.64 -4.49 1.96
C SER A 121 5.14 -5.68 2.79
N TYR A 122 3.91 -5.61 3.26
CA TYR A 122 3.27 -6.72 3.97
C TYR A 122 2.51 -7.67 3.05
N HIS A 123 2.56 -7.45 1.74
CA HIS A 123 1.86 -8.26 0.74
C HIS A 123 0.33 -8.21 0.89
N PHE A 124 -0.18 -7.12 1.43
CA PHE A 124 -1.62 -6.90 1.52
C PHE A 124 -2.21 -6.47 0.19
N ILE A 125 -1.39 -5.89 -0.67
CA ILE A 125 -1.75 -5.49 -2.04
C ILE A 125 -0.65 -5.91 -3.00
N LYS A 126 -0.99 -5.89 -4.28
CA LYS A 126 -0.01 -5.97 -5.37
C LYS A 126 -0.35 -4.89 -6.38
N PHE A 127 0.64 -4.49 -7.16
CA PHE A 127 0.42 -3.57 -8.27
C PHE A 127 0.34 -4.37 -9.56
N LEU A 128 -0.75 -4.15 -10.31
CA LEU A 128 -1.03 -4.95 -11.50
C LEU A 128 -0.10 -4.62 -12.67
N ASN A 129 0.40 -3.39 -12.72
CA ASN A 129 1.20 -2.89 -13.83
C ASN A 129 2.64 -2.57 -13.42
N GLN A 130 3.11 -3.27 -12.44
CA GLN A 130 4.50 -3.12 -11.98
C GLN A 130 5.42 -4.13 -12.63
#